data_3702066697d6f52133cfc181ca86f0ad
#
_entry.id   3702066697d6f52133cfc181ca86f0ad
#
_cell.length_a   1.000
_cell.length_b   1.000
_cell.length_c   1.000
_cell.angle_alpha   90.00
_cell.angle_beta   90.00
_cell.angle_gamma   90.00
#
_symmetry.space_group_name_H-M   'P 1'
#
loop_
_entity.id
_entity.type
_entity.pdbx_description
1 polymer ?
#
loop_
_entity_poly.entity_id
_entity_poly.type
_entity_poly.pdbx_seq_one_letter_code
_entity_poly.pdbx_strand_id
1 'polypeptide(L)'
;MQERTPPARDDGCTRTALFRRAAAGGAVVAGGALLGARRGNGTSLAAPTADTDAKILNFFLLLEQLQEAFYREALRRTRPAGALGEFARTVVRQESEHVAFLTERLGSRARARPKPDFGDALSTPEQFRAAAIDLEETTIAAYIGQGANLTRDAIGAVGTLLSVEARQAAWVLDLAGKSPAPNAADPAQGSGDIVAHLRRQGYIT
;
A
#
# COMPACT_ATOMS: atom_id res chain seq x y z
N MET A 1 57.41 15.28 -6.95
CA MET A 1 56.47 14.39 -7.68
C MET A 1 55.89 13.49 -6.62
N GLN A 2 54.75 13.88 -6.02
CA GLN A 2 54.09 13.17 -4.90
C GLN A 2 53.00 12.29 -5.50
N GLU A 3 53.15 10.97 -5.37
CA GLU A 3 52.14 9.97 -5.75
C GLU A 3 50.95 10.08 -4.80
N ARG A 4 49.80 10.41 -5.37
CA ARG A 4 48.51 10.37 -4.64
C ARG A 4 48.02 8.93 -4.59
N THR A 5 48.02 8.36 -3.41
CA THR A 5 47.33 7.09 -3.12
C THR A 5 45.83 7.28 -3.38
N PRO A 6 45.16 6.41 -4.17
CA PRO A 6 43.70 6.48 -4.35
C PRO A 6 42.98 6.10 -3.06
N PRO A 7 41.79 6.69 -2.78
CA PRO A 7 41.02 6.35 -1.60
C PRO A 7 40.54 4.90 -1.66
N ALA A 8 40.56 4.23 -0.52
CA ALA A 8 40.05 2.87 -0.34
C ALA A 8 38.58 2.80 -0.83
N ARG A 9 38.30 1.82 -1.65
CA ARG A 9 36.93 1.50 -2.07
C ARG A 9 36.17 1.01 -0.83
N ASP A 10 35.11 1.74 -0.49
CA ASP A 10 34.11 1.33 0.48
C ASP A 10 33.47 0.03 -0.03
N ASP A 11 33.69 -1.08 0.68
CA ASP A 11 33.13 -2.40 0.38
C ASP A 11 31.64 -2.47 0.77
N GLY A 12 30.90 -1.41 0.43
CA GLY A 12 29.47 -1.29 0.60
C GLY A 12 28.73 -2.42 -0.09
N CYS A 13 28.13 -3.24 0.70
CA CYS A 13 27.05 -4.18 0.43
C CYS A 13 27.05 -4.83 -0.96
N THR A 14 27.94 -5.82 -1.18
CA THR A 14 27.93 -6.62 -2.40
C THR A 14 26.64 -7.44 -2.48
N ARG A 15 26.14 -7.71 -3.70
CA ARG A 15 24.96 -8.59 -3.94
C ARG A 15 25.07 -9.90 -3.16
N THR A 16 26.28 -10.45 -3.01
CA THR A 16 26.58 -11.66 -2.23
C THR A 16 26.33 -11.48 -0.73
N ALA A 17 26.60 -10.30 -0.15
CA ALA A 17 26.31 -10.01 1.25
C ALA A 17 24.80 -9.87 1.50
N LEU A 18 24.06 -9.31 0.53
CA LEU A 18 22.60 -9.24 0.58
C LEU A 18 21.97 -10.64 0.57
N PHE A 19 22.42 -11.50 -0.33
CA PHE A 19 21.94 -12.89 -0.40
C PHE A 19 22.30 -13.72 0.83
N ARG A 20 23.48 -13.53 1.43
CA ARG A 20 23.84 -14.21 2.69
C ARG A 20 22.98 -13.77 3.86
N ARG A 21 22.59 -12.50 3.95
CA ARG A 21 21.67 -12.01 4.98
C ARG A 21 20.24 -12.51 4.76
N ALA A 22 19.79 -12.62 3.53
CA ALA A 22 18.49 -13.20 3.19
C ALA A 22 18.43 -14.70 3.49
N ALA A 23 19.52 -15.45 3.25
CA ALA A 23 19.62 -16.87 3.56
C ALA A 23 19.71 -17.14 5.08
N ALA A 24 20.30 -16.25 5.87
CA ALA A 24 20.34 -16.36 7.33
C ALA A 24 18.98 -16.03 7.99
N GLY A 25 18.13 -15.24 7.35
CA GLY A 25 16.75 -14.95 7.79
C GLY A 25 15.71 -15.99 7.35
N GLY A 26 16.04 -16.84 6.38
CA GLY A 26 15.11 -17.82 5.80
C GLY A 26 15.06 -19.20 6.50
N ALA A 27 15.84 -19.42 7.55
CA ALA A 27 15.98 -20.75 8.16
C ALA A 27 15.07 -20.99 9.38
N VAL A 28 13.97 -20.27 9.55
CA VAL A 28 13.05 -20.44 10.72
C VAL A 28 11.67 -21.00 10.33
N VAL A 29 11.46 -21.49 9.12
CA VAL A 29 10.13 -22.02 8.71
C VAL A 29 10.10 -23.56 8.54
N ALA A 30 11.18 -24.29 8.82
CA ALA A 30 11.21 -25.75 8.66
C ALA A 30 11.70 -26.52 9.89
N GLY A 31 11.36 -26.11 11.12
CA GLY A 31 11.87 -26.76 12.32
C GLY A 31 11.00 -26.63 13.56
N GLY A 32 9.71 -26.52 13.43
CA GLY A 32 8.78 -26.31 14.54
C GLY A 32 7.98 -27.54 14.98
N ALA A 33 8.61 -28.69 15.11
CA ALA A 33 7.99 -29.81 15.83
C ALA A 33 9.01 -30.32 16.86
N LEU A 34 8.91 -29.83 18.08
CA LEU A 34 9.38 -30.33 19.37
C LEU A 34 9.95 -29.19 20.23
N LEU A 35 9.12 -28.56 21.01
CA LEU A 35 9.43 -28.08 22.34
C LEU A 35 8.17 -27.50 23.00
N GLY A 36 7.69 -28.25 24.01
CA GLY A 36 7.08 -27.67 25.20
C GLY A 36 5.73 -27.00 25.09
N ALA A 37 4.68 -27.75 25.41
CA ALA A 37 3.36 -27.24 25.75
C ALA A 37 3.46 -26.06 26.74
N ARG A 38 3.32 -24.85 26.24
CA ARG A 38 2.81 -23.73 27.00
C ARG A 38 1.42 -23.42 26.49
N ARG A 39 0.42 -23.80 27.29
CA ARG A 39 -0.97 -23.36 27.12
C ARG A 39 -1.01 -21.84 27.23
N GLY A 40 -0.72 -21.15 26.12
CA GLY A 40 -1.16 -19.81 25.87
C GLY A 40 -2.32 -19.90 24.89
N ASN A 41 -3.41 -19.16 25.10
CA ASN A 41 -4.50 -18.97 24.14
C ASN A 41 -3.93 -18.40 22.83
N GLY A 42 -3.27 -19.23 22.06
CA GLY A 42 -2.93 -18.92 20.68
C GLY A 42 -4.22 -18.99 19.89
N THR A 43 -4.79 -17.87 19.54
CA THR A 43 -5.76 -17.78 18.44
C THR A 43 -5.07 -18.42 17.23
N SER A 44 -5.45 -19.65 16.91
CA SER A 44 -5.07 -20.30 15.66
C SER A 44 -5.57 -19.36 14.54
N LEU A 45 -4.66 -18.72 13.81
CA LEU A 45 -5.02 -17.99 12.61
C LEU A 45 -5.63 -19.03 11.66
N ALA A 46 -6.93 -18.93 11.44
CA ALA A 46 -7.60 -19.79 10.49
C ALA A 46 -6.95 -19.64 9.11
N ALA A 47 -6.75 -20.75 8.41
CA ALA A 47 -6.17 -20.70 7.07
C ALA A 47 -7.00 -19.78 6.16
N PRO A 48 -6.37 -19.05 5.23
CA PRO A 48 -7.08 -18.22 4.26
C PRO A 48 -8.11 -19.04 3.47
N THR A 49 -9.28 -18.47 3.27
CA THR A 49 -10.40 -19.07 2.55
C THR A 49 -10.97 -18.11 1.53
N ALA A 50 -11.76 -18.58 0.57
CA ALA A 50 -12.46 -17.72 -0.39
C ALA A 50 -13.39 -16.69 0.27
N ASP A 51 -13.95 -17.01 1.44
CA ASP A 51 -14.78 -16.06 2.19
C ASP A 51 -13.94 -15.00 2.90
N THR A 52 -12.75 -15.37 3.38
CA THR A 52 -11.78 -14.41 3.90
C THR A 52 -11.28 -13.50 2.78
N ASP A 53 -10.93 -14.04 1.62
CA ASP A 53 -10.55 -13.27 0.45
C ASP A 53 -11.63 -12.26 0.07
N ALA A 54 -12.90 -12.68 0.01
CA ALA A 54 -13.99 -11.77 -0.33
C ALA A 54 -14.14 -10.59 0.65
N LYS A 55 -13.90 -10.81 1.95
CA LYS A 55 -13.90 -9.74 2.95
C LYS A 55 -12.74 -8.78 2.74
N ILE A 56 -11.53 -9.30 2.51
CA ILE A 56 -10.31 -8.50 2.29
C ILE A 56 -10.41 -7.76 0.96
N LEU A 57 -10.82 -8.41 -0.12
CA LEU A 57 -10.99 -7.76 -1.42
C LEU A 57 -12.06 -6.67 -1.39
N ASN A 58 -13.12 -6.81 -0.60
CA ASN A 58 -14.09 -5.73 -0.38
C ASN A 58 -13.51 -4.57 0.44
N PHE A 59 -12.57 -4.85 1.33
CA PHE A 59 -11.86 -3.80 2.05
C PHE A 59 -10.92 -3.03 1.10
N PHE A 60 -10.20 -3.72 0.22
CA PHE A 60 -9.41 -3.06 -0.82
C PHE A 60 -10.31 -2.28 -1.79
N LEU A 61 -11.43 -2.88 -2.24
CA LEU A 61 -12.40 -2.17 -3.10
C LEU A 61 -12.90 -0.87 -2.47
N LEU A 62 -13.08 -0.83 -1.14
CA LEU A 62 -13.41 0.40 -0.43
C LEU A 62 -12.31 1.46 -0.59
N LEU A 63 -11.03 1.08 -0.46
CA LEU A 63 -9.89 1.99 -0.58
C LEU A 63 -9.76 2.53 -2.01
N GLU A 64 -9.81 1.65 -3.02
CA GLU A 64 -9.73 2.04 -4.43
C GLU A 64 -10.90 2.96 -4.83
N GLN A 65 -12.11 2.65 -4.38
CA GLN A 65 -13.27 3.50 -4.62
C GLN A 65 -13.14 4.88 -3.96
N LEU A 66 -12.51 4.94 -2.79
CA LEU A 66 -12.22 6.18 -2.08
C LEU A 66 -11.18 7.00 -2.85
N GLN A 67 -10.08 6.39 -3.28
CA GLN A 67 -9.02 7.05 -4.05
C GLN A 67 -9.54 7.51 -5.42
N GLU A 68 -10.28 6.68 -6.14
CA GLU A 68 -10.93 7.10 -7.40
C GLU A 68 -11.81 8.35 -7.20
N ALA A 69 -12.62 8.37 -6.14
CA ALA A 69 -13.47 9.52 -5.83
C ALA A 69 -12.63 10.76 -5.45
N PHE A 70 -11.56 10.57 -4.66
CA PHE A 70 -10.66 11.64 -4.23
C PHE A 70 -9.99 12.32 -5.43
N TYR A 71 -9.35 11.56 -6.31
CA TYR A 71 -8.67 12.11 -7.48
C TYR A 71 -9.63 12.72 -8.49
N ARG A 72 -10.82 12.12 -8.68
CA ARG A 72 -11.87 12.69 -9.53
C ARG A 72 -12.35 14.04 -9.00
N GLU A 73 -12.56 14.15 -7.70
CA GLU A 73 -12.99 15.38 -7.07
C GLU A 73 -11.88 16.42 -7.04
N ALA A 74 -10.62 16.04 -6.83
CA ALA A 74 -9.47 16.92 -6.92
C ALA A 74 -9.37 17.59 -8.29
N LEU A 75 -9.55 16.84 -9.37
CA LEU A 75 -9.54 17.38 -10.74
C LEU A 75 -10.67 18.39 -10.96
N ARG A 76 -11.79 18.25 -10.26
CA ARG A 76 -12.94 19.15 -10.36
C ARG A 76 -12.82 20.40 -9.47
N ARG A 77 -12.40 20.23 -8.20
CA ARG A 77 -12.35 21.29 -7.16
C ARG A 77 -11.01 22.00 -7.16
N THR A 78 -9.95 21.27 -6.87
CA THR A 78 -8.59 21.79 -6.72
C THR A 78 -7.99 22.20 -8.06
N ARG A 79 -8.32 21.48 -9.14
CA ARG A 79 -7.79 21.67 -10.49
C ARG A 79 -6.27 21.80 -10.53
N PRO A 80 -5.55 20.81 -9.97
CA PRO A 80 -4.10 20.89 -9.92
C PRO A 80 -3.52 21.02 -11.33
N ALA A 81 -2.46 21.83 -11.46
CA ALA A 81 -1.81 22.13 -12.74
C ALA A 81 -0.43 21.46 -12.83
N GLY A 82 0.19 21.53 -14.01
CA GLY A 82 1.54 21.00 -14.26
C GLY A 82 1.66 19.51 -13.91
N ALA A 83 2.78 19.13 -13.35
CA ALA A 83 3.11 17.75 -12.99
C ALA A 83 2.13 17.14 -11.96
N LEU A 84 1.65 17.94 -11.00
CA LEU A 84 0.65 17.49 -10.03
C LEU A 84 -0.70 17.20 -10.69
N GLY A 85 -1.07 17.98 -11.70
CA GLY A 85 -2.27 17.72 -12.50
C GLY A 85 -2.14 16.50 -13.41
N GLU A 86 -0.95 16.23 -13.94
CA GLU A 86 -0.65 15.02 -14.70
C GLU A 86 -0.74 13.78 -13.81
N PHE A 87 -0.15 13.82 -12.63
CA PHE A 87 -0.27 12.81 -11.60
C PHE A 87 -1.74 12.49 -11.33
N ALA A 88 -2.56 13.47 -10.95
CA ALA A 88 -3.96 13.27 -10.62
C ALA A 88 -4.77 12.65 -11.77
N ARG A 89 -4.53 13.08 -13.03
CA ARG A 89 -5.18 12.50 -14.22
C ARG A 89 -4.75 11.07 -14.50
N THR A 90 -3.51 10.74 -14.22
CA THR A 90 -2.99 9.38 -14.41
C THR A 90 -3.55 8.45 -13.36
N VAL A 91 -3.45 8.85 -12.09
CA VAL A 91 -3.90 8.02 -10.97
C VAL A 91 -5.41 7.76 -11.03
N VAL A 92 -6.26 8.75 -11.30
CA VAL A 92 -7.72 8.50 -11.37
C VAL A 92 -8.11 7.44 -12.41
N ARG A 93 -7.35 7.29 -13.49
CA ARG A 93 -7.59 6.22 -14.47
C ARG A 93 -7.16 4.86 -13.91
N GLN A 94 -6.01 4.82 -13.24
CA GLN A 94 -5.50 3.60 -12.63
C GLN A 94 -6.43 3.12 -11.53
N GLU A 95 -6.91 4.02 -10.67
CA GLU A 95 -7.91 3.69 -9.64
C GLU A 95 -9.22 3.17 -10.22
N SER A 96 -9.68 3.76 -11.33
CA SER A 96 -10.84 3.21 -12.05
C SER A 96 -10.62 1.78 -12.53
N GLU A 97 -9.42 1.46 -12.99
CA GLU A 97 -9.04 0.10 -13.44
C GLU A 97 -8.91 -0.85 -12.25
N HIS A 98 -8.34 -0.41 -11.11
CA HIS A 98 -8.29 -1.17 -9.86
C HIS A 98 -9.69 -1.51 -9.33
N VAL A 99 -10.59 -0.51 -9.30
CA VAL A 99 -11.99 -0.72 -8.92
C VAL A 99 -12.68 -1.73 -9.84
N ALA A 100 -12.49 -1.62 -11.16
CA ALA A 100 -13.06 -2.57 -12.12
C ALA A 100 -12.54 -3.99 -11.88
N PHE A 101 -11.23 -4.15 -11.72
CA PHE A 101 -10.57 -5.42 -11.44
C PHE A 101 -11.09 -6.10 -10.16
N LEU A 102 -11.15 -5.35 -9.05
CA LEU A 102 -11.64 -5.90 -7.78
C LEU A 102 -13.14 -6.22 -7.84
N THR A 103 -13.93 -5.40 -8.53
CA THR A 103 -15.36 -5.62 -8.73
C THR A 103 -15.60 -6.89 -9.54
N GLU A 104 -14.85 -7.12 -10.61
CA GLU A 104 -14.94 -8.33 -11.43
C GLU A 104 -14.59 -9.59 -10.60
N ARG A 105 -13.51 -9.54 -9.83
CA ARG A 105 -13.12 -10.69 -8.97
C ARG A 105 -14.12 -10.98 -7.87
N LEU A 106 -14.78 -9.98 -7.33
CA LEU A 106 -15.81 -10.13 -6.31
C LEU A 106 -17.16 -10.59 -6.88
N GLY A 107 -17.46 -10.23 -8.12
CA GLY A 107 -18.75 -10.49 -8.77
C GLY A 107 -19.91 -9.95 -7.93
N SER A 108 -20.92 -10.78 -7.67
CA SER A 108 -22.09 -10.40 -6.86
C SER A 108 -21.79 -10.09 -5.39
N ARG A 109 -20.57 -10.37 -4.91
CA ARG A 109 -20.12 -10.06 -3.54
C ARG A 109 -19.51 -8.67 -3.41
N ALA A 110 -19.34 -7.92 -4.51
CA ALA A 110 -18.82 -6.56 -4.49
C ALA A 110 -19.76 -5.62 -3.73
N ARG A 111 -19.20 -4.84 -2.80
CA ARG A 111 -19.97 -3.86 -2.02
C ARG A 111 -20.18 -2.57 -2.78
N ALA A 112 -21.25 -1.86 -2.42
CA ALA A 112 -21.57 -0.56 -2.98
C ALA A 112 -20.47 0.48 -2.67
N ARG A 113 -20.37 1.49 -3.54
CA ARG A 113 -19.46 2.63 -3.37
C ARG A 113 -19.79 3.41 -2.10
N PRO A 114 -18.76 3.85 -1.35
CA PRO A 114 -18.96 4.81 -0.26
C PRO A 114 -19.40 6.18 -0.83
N LYS A 115 -19.86 7.03 0.07
CA LYS A 115 -20.07 8.47 -0.21
C LYS A 115 -19.06 9.24 0.63
N PRO A 116 -17.84 9.45 0.14
CA PRO A 116 -16.80 10.12 0.91
C PRO A 116 -17.05 11.63 0.99
N ASP A 117 -16.53 12.24 2.05
CA ASP A 117 -16.37 13.69 2.17
C ASP A 117 -14.90 14.02 2.39
N PHE A 118 -14.32 14.78 1.49
CA PHE A 118 -12.89 15.14 1.57
C PHE A 118 -12.66 16.53 2.19
N GLY A 119 -13.73 17.21 2.58
CA GLY A 119 -13.64 18.48 3.29
C GLY A 119 -12.60 19.44 2.71
N ASP A 120 -11.70 19.92 3.56
CA ASP A 120 -10.64 20.86 3.19
C ASP A 120 -9.43 20.22 2.53
N ALA A 121 -9.34 18.89 2.49
CA ALA A 121 -8.23 18.18 1.86
C ALA A 121 -8.07 18.52 0.36
N LEU A 122 -9.13 19.02 -0.26
CA LEU A 122 -9.16 19.42 -1.68
C LEU A 122 -9.28 20.94 -1.90
N SER A 123 -9.03 21.76 -0.88
CA SER A 123 -9.18 23.22 -0.98
C SER A 123 -8.02 23.91 -1.71
N THR A 124 -6.81 23.38 -1.57
CA THR A 124 -5.61 23.88 -2.27
C THR A 124 -4.76 22.76 -2.88
N PRO A 125 -3.89 23.05 -3.85
CA PRO A 125 -2.96 22.05 -4.40
C PRO A 125 -2.04 21.44 -3.35
N GLU A 126 -1.63 22.18 -2.33
CA GLU A 126 -0.77 21.73 -1.24
C GLU A 126 -1.52 20.74 -0.34
N GLN A 127 -2.78 21.04 0.02
CA GLN A 127 -3.63 20.15 0.81
C GLN A 127 -3.97 18.88 0.03
N PHE A 128 -4.31 19.01 -1.25
CA PHE A 128 -4.50 17.85 -2.13
C PHE A 128 -3.27 16.96 -2.17
N ARG A 129 -2.06 17.52 -2.37
CA ARG A 129 -0.83 16.75 -2.42
C ARG A 129 -0.55 16.04 -1.09
N ALA A 130 -0.76 16.73 0.04
CA ALA A 130 -0.56 16.13 1.36
C ALA A 130 -1.54 14.99 1.62
N ALA A 131 -2.82 15.15 1.28
CA ALA A 131 -3.83 14.12 1.40
C ALA A 131 -3.60 12.95 0.42
N ALA A 132 -3.11 13.21 -0.79
CA ALA A 132 -2.72 12.17 -1.74
C ALA A 132 -1.61 11.28 -1.16
N ILE A 133 -0.55 11.87 -0.58
CA ILE A 133 0.52 11.09 0.08
C ILE A 133 -0.07 10.21 1.17
N ASP A 134 -0.91 10.75 2.05
CA ASP A 134 -1.53 10.00 3.16
C ASP A 134 -2.39 8.83 2.65
N LEU A 135 -3.18 9.04 1.59
CA LEU A 135 -4.02 7.99 1.01
C LEU A 135 -3.20 6.87 0.35
N GLU A 136 -2.19 7.22 -0.46
CA GLU A 136 -1.33 6.21 -1.10
C GLU A 136 -0.56 5.38 -0.07
N GLU A 137 0.08 6.02 0.92
CA GLU A 137 0.80 5.31 1.99
C GLU A 137 -0.15 4.45 2.83
N THR A 138 -1.37 4.93 3.10
CA THR A 138 -2.43 4.19 3.81
C THR A 138 -2.85 2.95 3.03
N THR A 139 -3.03 3.07 1.72
CA THR A 139 -3.42 1.94 0.85
C THR A 139 -2.32 0.89 0.79
N ILE A 140 -1.07 1.28 0.59
CA ILE A 140 0.07 0.35 0.64
C ILE A 140 0.12 -0.40 1.97
N ALA A 141 0.01 0.32 3.10
CA ALA A 141 0.03 -0.29 4.44
C ALA A 141 -1.12 -1.29 4.65
N ALA A 142 -2.31 -1.00 4.08
CA ALA A 142 -3.46 -1.89 4.10
C ALA A 142 -3.24 -3.18 3.30
N TYR A 143 -2.70 -3.06 2.08
CA TYR A 143 -2.39 -4.19 1.21
C TYR A 143 -1.36 -5.12 1.85
N ILE A 144 -0.27 -4.57 2.39
CA ILE A 144 0.77 -5.32 3.08
C ILE A 144 0.19 -5.99 4.34
N GLY A 145 -0.60 -5.26 5.13
CA GLY A 145 -1.18 -5.75 6.38
C GLY A 145 -2.19 -6.90 6.20
N GLN A 146 -2.84 -6.97 5.04
CA GLN A 146 -3.79 -8.04 4.73
C GLN A 146 -3.21 -9.17 3.85
N GLY A 147 -2.05 -8.96 3.24
CA GLY A 147 -1.47 -9.90 2.29
C GLY A 147 -1.33 -11.33 2.84
N ALA A 148 -0.87 -11.47 4.09
CA ALA A 148 -0.70 -12.78 4.74
C ALA A 148 -2.03 -13.53 5.00
N ASN A 149 -3.16 -12.83 4.93
CA ASN A 149 -4.50 -13.37 5.18
C ASN A 149 -5.22 -13.81 3.89
N LEU A 150 -4.61 -13.63 2.73
CA LEU A 150 -5.15 -13.99 1.43
C LEU A 150 -4.72 -15.40 1.01
N THR A 151 -5.57 -16.08 0.24
CA THR A 151 -5.17 -17.30 -0.45
C THR A 151 -4.09 -17.01 -1.50
N ARG A 152 -3.38 -18.06 -1.93
CA ARG A 152 -2.32 -17.92 -2.96
C ARG A 152 -2.83 -17.25 -4.24
N ASP A 153 -4.05 -17.57 -4.68
CA ASP A 153 -4.63 -17.00 -5.90
C ASP A 153 -4.97 -15.52 -5.71
N ALA A 154 -5.52 -15.15 -4.57
CA ALA A 154 -5.87 -13.78 -4.27
C ALA A 154 -4.63 -12.89 -4.09
N ILE A 155 -3.60 -13.34 -3.37
CA ILE A 155 -2.37 -12.56 -3.15
C ILE A 155 -1.62 -12.29 -4.45
N GLY A 156 -1.60 -13.28 -5.38
CA GLY A 156 -0.96 -13.09 -6.70
C GLY A 156 -1.62 -11.96 -7.49
N ALA A 157 -2.94 -11.92 -7.48
CA ALA A 157 -3.70 -10.88 -8.16
C ALA A 157 -3.56 -9.50 -7.50
N VAL A 158 -3.67 -9.44 -6.18
CA VAL A 158 -3.54 -8.20 -5.39
C VAL A 158 -2.12 -7.62 -5.46
N GLY A 159 -1.10 -8.47 -5.55
CA GLY A 159 0.29 -8.03 -5.71
C GLY A 159 0.53 -7.18 -6.96
N THR A 160 -0.26 -7.35 -8.02
CA THR A 160 -0.17 -6.50 -9.21
C THR A 160 -0.66 -5.09 -8.94
N LEU A 161 -1.74 -4.92 -8.16
CA LEU A 161 -2.23 -3.61 -7.74
C LEU A 161 -1.24 -2.93 -6.80
N LEU A 162 -0.79 -3.60 -5.73
CA LEU A 162 0.20 -3.08 -4.79
C LEU A 162 1.45 -2.53 -5.49
N SER A 163 1.89 -3.17 -6.57
CA SER A 163 3.04 -2.68 -7.34
C SER A 163 2.78 -1.34 -8.05
N VAL A 164 1.52 -1.04 -8.38
CA VAL A 164 1.10 0.25 -8.96
C VAL A 164 0.98 1.29 -7.85
N GLU A 165 0.30 0.96 -6.74
CA GLU A 165 0.18 1.80 -5.55
C GLU A 165 1.54 2.33 -5.07
N ALA A 166 2.55 1.43 -4.97
CA ALA A 166 3.90 1.83 -4.59
C ALA A 166 4.53 2.85 -5.55
N ARG A 167 4.24 2.78 -6.85
CA ARG A 167 4.72 3.77 -7.83
C ARG A 167 3.96 5.09 -7.75
N GLN A 168 2.67 5.06 -7.45
CA GLN A 168 1.85 6.27 -7.26
C GLN A 168 2.34 7.03 -6.02
N ALA A 169 2.54 6.33 -4.89
CA ALA A 169 3.11 6.90 -3.67
C ALA A 169 4.50 7.51 -3.93
N ALA A 170 5.39 6.78 -4.60
CA ALA A 170 6.72 7.27 -4.96
C ALA A 170 6.63 8.55 -5.82
N TRP A 171 5.71 8.59 -6.77
CA TRP A 171 5.53 9.75 -7.65
C TRP A 171 5.02 10.98 -6.89
N VAL A 172 4.02 10.84 -6.03
CA VAL A 172 3.52 12.00 -5.27
C VAL A 172 4.51 12.48 -4.21
N LEU A 173 5.32 11.58 -3.64
CA LEU A 173 6.43 11.93 -2.75
C LEU A 173 7.49 12.77 -3.49
N ASP A 174 7.88 12.36 -4.69
CA ASP A 174 8.82 13.11 -5.54
C ASP A 174 8.27 14.50 -5.88
N LEU A 175 7.00 14.61 -6.27
CA LEU A 175 6.30 15.88 -6.49
C LEU A 175 6.22 16.78 -5.25
N ALA A 176 6.37 16.19 -4.07
CA ALA A 176 6.46 16.93 -2.80
C ALA A 176 7.89 17.30 -2.42
N GLY A 177 8.89 16.96 -3.24
CA GLY A 177 10.31 17.15 -2.93
C GLY A 177 10.82 16.23 -1.81
N LYS A 178 10.12 15.12 -1.57
CA LYS A 178 10.49 14.09 -0.60
C LYS A 178 11.20 12.93 -1.31
N SER A 179 11.90 12.09 -0.54
CA SER A 179 12.43 10.83 -1.08
C SER A 179 11.28 9.95 -1.58
N PRO A 180 11.30 9.46 -2.82
CA PRO A 180 10.27 8.55 -3.34
C PRO A 180 10.30 7.15 -2.71
N ALA A 181 11.40 6.79 -2.05
CA ALA A 181 11.58 5.53 -1.33
C ALA A 181 12.29 5.81 0.01
N PRO A 182 11.58 6.40 1.00
CA PRO A 182 12.20 6.84 2.26
C PRO A 182 12.63 5.68 3.15
N ASN A 183 12.00 4.51 3.01
CA ASN A 183 12.22 3.34 3.85
C ASN A 183 12.61 2.11 3.01
N ALA A 184 13.29 1.16 3.64
CA ALA A 184 13.62 -0.12 2.99
C ALA A 184 12.41 -1.08 2.92
N ALA A 185 11.37 -0.83 3.70
CA ALA A 185 10.11 -1.57 3.70
C ALA A 185 8.98 -0.67 4.22
N ASP A 186 7.81 -0.79 3.64
CA ASP A 186 6.63 -0.07 4.08
C ASP A 186 5.98 -0.75 5.30
N PRO A 187 5.29 0.04 6.15
CA PRO A 187 4.59 -0.51 7.31
C PRO A 187 3.39 -1.37 6.89
N ALA A 188 3.06 -2.36 7.71
CA ALA A 188 1.84 -3.15 7.60
C ALA A 188 0.82 -2.65 8.62
N GLN A 189 -0.43 -2.41 8.22
CA GLN A 189 -1.49 -2.01 9.14
C GLN A 189 -2.74 -2.89 9.03
N GLY A 190 -3.41 -3.08 10.16
CA GLY A 190 -4.67 -3.81 10.23
C GLY A 190 -5.83 -3.02 9.62
N SER A 191 -6.83 -3.71 9.04
CA SER A 191 -7.99 -3.07 8.44
C SER A 191 -8.77 -2.17 9.42
N GLY A 192 -8.80 -2.53 10.72
CA GLY A 192 -9.42 -1.70 11.76
C GLY A 192 -8.72 -0.36 11.95
N ASP A 193 -7.38 -0.35 11.94
CA ASP A 193 -6.58 0.87 12.10
C ASP A 193 -6.73 1.78 10.89
N ILE A 194 -6.72 1.21 9.69
CA ILE A 194 -6.96 1.94 8.43
C ILE A 194 -8.33 2.59 8.43
N VAL A 195 -9.40 1.85 8.75
CA VAL A 195 -10.76 2.40 8.82
C VAL A 195 -10.86 3.50 9.88
N ALA A 196 -10.23 3.32 11.05
CA ALA A 196 -10.19 4.34 12.09
C ALA A 196 -9.43 5.60 11.63
N HIS A 197 -8.34 5.44 10.85
CA HIS A 197 -7.60 6.54 10.26
C HIS A 197 -8.50 7.34 9.29
N LEU A 198 -9.14 6.67 8.31
CA LEU A 198 -10.02 7.32 7.33
C LEU A 198 -11.22 8.04 7.98
N ARG A 199 -11.75 7.51 9.09
CA ARG A 199 -12.79 8.16 9.87
C ARG A 199 -12.27 9.42 10.58
N ARG A 200 -11.07 9.39 11.15
CA ARG A 200 -10.45 10.59 11.75
C ARG A 200 -10.21 11.70 10.74
N GLN A 201 -9.90 11.34 9.49
CA GLN A 201 -9.80 12.29 8.37
C GLN A 201 -11.18 12.81 7.91
N GLY A 202 -12.27 12.18 8.35
CA GLY A 202 -13.62 12.54 7.91
C GLY A 202 -14.01 11.96 6.54
N TYR A 203 -13.17 11.16 5.91
CA TYR A 203 -13.42 10.66 4.55
C TYR A 203 -14.54 9.62 4.47
N ILE A 204 -14.75 8.89 5.55
CA ILE A 204 -15.83 7.90 5.68
C ILE A 204 -16.53 8.02 7.05
N THR A 205 -17.80 7.63 7.12
CA THR A 205 -18.61 7.57 8.34
C THR A 205 -18.56 6.22 9.05
#